data_665891eeffd7b53cc74280cd7f375301
#
_entry.id   665891eeffd7b53cc74280cd7f375301
#
_cell.length_a   1.000
_cell.length_b   1.000
_cell.length_c   1.000
_cell.angle_alpha   90.00
_cell.angle_beta   90.00
_cell.angle_gamma   90.00
#
_symmetry.space_group_name_H-M   'P 1'
#
loop_
_entity.id
_entity.type
_entity.pdbx_description
1 polymer ?
#
loop_
_entity_poly.entity_id
_entity_poly.type
_entity_poly.pdbx_seq_one_letter_code
_entity_poly.pdbx_strand_id
1 'polypeptide(L)'
;SVKLLFLLVFVNFFFTTIKTVFNSTAYIKNRLDITGFVRVIGYVVEIILYLVIFKLFPPRVWYVGIVMLVVTAINFLAAIWMFHNMTPELKVERKLFSMDAVKKLVGNGIWNSINSLGVTLNSGLDLLVTNLLLTNLQMGQIAITKTIASIFSSLEAMLCQPFQPLLLKSYSDNNKEQLLDELKMSVNISGFFSALTFAGFFSLGQLFYKLWIPNQDIELLYALTAVSYTHLRAH
;
A
#
# COMPACT_ATOMS: atom_id res chain seq x y z
N SER A 1 1.91 -26.67 0.00
CA SER A 1 3.01 -26.01 0.67
C SER A 1 3.41 -24.70 -0.01
N VAL A 2 4.69 -24.34 -0.16
CA VAL A 2 5.15 -23.05 -0.74
C VAL A 2 4.65 -22.87 -2.18
N LYS A 3 4.64 -23.89 -3.00
CA LYS A 3 4.11 -23.83 -4.39
C LYS A 3 2.64 -23.40 -4.42
N LEU A 4 1.83 -23.90 -3.47
CA LEU A 4 0.43 -23.52 -3.36
C LEU A 4 0.28 -22.04 -2.97
N LEU A 5 1.12 -21.54 -2.06
CA LEU A 5 1.12 -20.12 -1.71
C LEU A 5 1.39 -19.24 -2.95
N PHE A 6 2.42 -19.56 -3.74
CA PHE A 6 2.72 -18.81 -4.97
C PHE A 6 1.55 -18.81 -5.96
N LEU A 7 0.89 -19.96 -6.14
CA LEU A 7 -0.30 -20.04 -7.00
C LEU A 7 -1.43 -19.14 -6.49
N LEU A 8 -1.71 -19.18 -5.18
CA LEU A 8 -2.75 -18.34 -4.57
C LEU A 8 -2.43 -16.85 -4.68
N VAL A 9 -1.17 -16.46 -4.47
CA VAL A 9 -0.70 -15.08 -4.64
C VAL A 9 -0.84 -14.63 -6.10
N PHE A 10 -0.52 -15.49 -7.07
CA PHE A 10 -0.69 -15.18 -8.49
C PHE A 10 -2.17 -15.00 -8.87
N VAL A 11 -3.04 -15.87 -8.38
CA VAL A 11 -4.50 -15.71 -8.56
C VAL A 11 -5.00 -14.42 -7.91
N ASN A 12 -4.53 -14.12 -6.70
CA ASN A 12 -4.86 -12.87 -6.01
C ASN A 12 -4.43 -11.62 -6.80
N PHE A 13 -3.24 -11.65 -7.38
CA PHE A 13 -2.75 -10.57 -8.26
C PHE A 13 -3.69 -10.32 -9.44
N PHE A 14 -4.20 -11.40 -10.07
CA PHE A 14 -5.12 -11.30 -11.19
C PHE A 14 -6.45 -10.63 -10.77
N PHE A 15 -7.05 -11.07 -9.67
CA PHE A 15 -8.26 -10.45 -9.13
C PHE A 15 -8.05 -8.99 -8.72
N THR A 16 -6.91 -8.67 -8.12
CA THR A 16 -6.57 -7.29 -7.73
C THR A 16 -6.43 -6.38 -8.94
N THR A 17 -5.84 -6.85 -10.03
CA THR A 17 -5.70 -6.08 -11.27
C THR A 17 -7.06 -5.76 -11.87
N ILE A 18 -7.96 -6.73 -11.96
CA ILE A 18 -9.33 -6.50 -12.47
C ILE A 18 -10.11 -5.55 -11.56
N LYS A 19 -10.00 -5.71 -10.24
CA LYS A 19 -10.64 -4.85 -9.25
C LYS A 19 -10.29 -3.37 -9.41
N THR A 20 -9.06 -3.07 -9.82
CA THR A 20 -8.58 -1.69 -9.97
C THR A 20 -9.44 -0.87 -10.93
N VAL A 21 -9.98 -1.50 -11.98
CA VAL A 21 -10.88 -0.85 -12.95
C VAL A 21 -12.15 -0.37 -12.26
N PHE A 22 -12.75 -1.19 -11.41
CA PHE A 22 -14.00 -0.84 -10.71
C PHE A 22 -13.78 0.14 -9.55
N ASN A 23 -12.60 0.13 -8.93
CA ASN A 23 -12.25 1.08 -7.88
C ASN A 23 -12.13 2.54 -8.37
N SER A 24 -11.90 2.77 -9.65
CA SER A 24 -11.84 4.11 -10.24
C SER A 24 -13.15 4.90 -10.05
N THR A 25 -14.28 4.22 -9.88
CA THR A 25 -15.59 4.81 -9.61
C THR A 25 -15.57 5.72 -8.38
N ALA A 26 -14.98 5.26 -7.28
CA ALA A 26 -14.90 6.04 -6.05
C ALA A 26 -14.04 7.32 -6.23
N TYR A 27 -13.04 7.25 -7.09
CA TYR A 27 -12.21 8.39 -7.47
C TYR A 27 -13.00 9.41 -8.30
N ILE A 28 -13.73 8.94 -9.32
CA ILE A 28 -14.54 9.77 -10.21
C ILE A 28 -15.65 10.52 -9.44
N LYS A 29 -16.27 9.84 -8.48
CA LYS A 29 -17.36 10.41 -7.66
C LYS A 29 -16.84 11.12 -6.39
N ASN A 30 -15.52 11.21 -6.19
CA ASN A 30 -14.88 11.78 -5.00
C ASN A 30 -15.40 11.18 -3.67
N ARG A 31 -15.65 9.85 -3.67
CA ARG A 31 -16.18 9.11 -2.52
C ARG A 31 -15.14 8.10 -1.99
N LEU A 32 -13.94 8.62 -1.69
CA LEU A 32 -12.84 7.84 -1.11
C LEU A 32 -13.16 7.33 0.29
N ASP A 33 -14.10 7.97 0.98
CA ASP A 33 -14.65 7.56 2.28
C ASP A 33 -15.18 6.11 2.23
N ILE A 34 -15.97 5.78 1.21
CA ILE A 34 -16.55 4.44 1.04
C ILE A 34 -15.45 3.41 0.80
N THR A 35 -14.48 3.74 -0.05
CA THR A 35 -13.34 2.84 -0.32
C THR A 35 -12.50 2.62 0.93
N GLY A 36 -12.30 3.67 1.73
CA GLY A 36 -11.62 3.59 3.02
C GLY A 36 -12.35 2.67 4.00
N PHE A 37 -13.67 2.83 4.12
CA PHE A 37 -14.50 2.00 4.99
C PHE A 37 -14.49 0.51 4.58
N VAL A 38 -14.65 0.23 3.30
CA VAL A 38 -14.56 -1.15 2.76
C VAL A 38 -13.20 -1.78 3.05
N ARG A 39 -12.12 -0.99 2.94
CA ARG A 39 -10.76 -1.45 3.25
C ARG A 39 -10.61 -1.79 4.74
N VAL A 40 -11.15 -0.96 5.63
CA VAL A 40 -11.13 -1.23 7.09
C VAL A 40 -11.87 -2.52 7.41
N ILE A 41 -13.06 -2.72 6.84
CA ILE A 41 -13.80 -3.98 6.98
C ILE A 41 -12.94 -5.16 6.49
N GLY A 42 -12.29 -5.01 5.34
CA GLY A 42 -11.38 -6.01 4.80
C GLY A 42 -10.28 -6.40 5.78
N TYR A 43 -9.61 -5.44 6.41
CA TYR A 43 -8.58 -5.70 7.42
C TYR A 43 -9.12 -6.38 8.68
N VAL A 44 -10.30 -5.97 9.15
CA VAL A 44 -10.94 -6.64 10.30
C VAL A 44 -11.26 -8.09 9.99
N VAL A 45 -11.82 -8.37 8.81
CA VAL A 45 -12.08 -9.74 8.35
C VAL A 45 -10.77 -10.52 8.22
N GLU A 46 -9.72 -9.92 7.70
CA GLU A 46 -8.40 -10.53 7.56
C GLU A 46 -7.83 -10.99 8.92
N ILE A 47 -7.87 -10.10 9.91
CA ILE A 47 -7.41 -10.40 11.27
C ILE A 47 -8.23 -11.54 11.89
N ILE A 48 -9.56 -11.48 11.77
CA ILE A 48 -10.45 -12.52 12.29
C ILE A 48 -10.14 -13.87 11.64
N LEU A 49 -9.98 -13.90 10.31
CA LEU A 49 -9.66 -15.14 9.59
C LEU A 49 -8.31 -15.72 10.00
N TYR A 50 -7.28 -14.88 10.19
CA TYR A 50 -6.00 -15.36 10.70
C TYR A 50 -6.14 -15.95 12.10
N LEU A 51 -6.82 -15.26 13.02
CA LEU A 51 -7.01 -15.75 14.37
C LEU A 51 -7.77 -17.09 14.39
N VAL A 52 -8.84 -17.21 13.60
CA VAL A 52 -9.63 -18.43 13.51
C VAL A 52 -8.84 -19.59 12.91
N ILE A 53 -8.16 -19.35 11.78
CA ILE A 53 -7.43 -20.40 11.06
C ILE A 53 -6.25 -20.91 11.89
N PHE A 54 -5.45 -20.02 12.48
CA PHE A 54 -4.28 -20.43 13.27
C PHE A 54 -4.65 -21.02 14.64
N LYS A 55 -5.86 -20.73 15.16
CA LYS A 55 -6.37 -21.37 16.37
C LYS A 55 -6.91 -22.78 16.11
N LEU A 56 -7.56 -22.99 14.97
CA LEU A 56 -8.26 -24.26 14.67
C LEU A 56 -7.39 -25.27 13.93
N PHE A 57 -6.38 -24.81 13.17
CA PHE A 57 -5.56 -25.66 12.31
C PHE A 57 -4.06 -25.49 12.59
N PRO A 58 -3.24 -26.54 12.38
CA PRO A 58 -1.80 -26.43 12.49
C PRO A 58 -1.25 -25.37 11.51
N PRO A 59 -0.32 -24.50 11.94
CA PRO A 59 0.12 -23.35 11.14
C PRO A 59 0.78 -23.81 9.83
N ARG A 60 0.24 -23.33 8.71
CA ARG A 60 0.76 -23.58 7.36
C ARG A 60 0.80 -22.27 6.56
N VAL A 61 1.92 -22.03 5.89
CA VAL A 61 2.18 -20.77 5.17
C VAL A 61 1.13 -20.46 4.09
N TRP A 62 0.56 -21.47 3.43
CA TRP A 62 -0.44 -21.27 2.37
C TRP A 62 -1.81 -20.77 2.87
N TYR A 63 -2.10 -20.84 4.18
CA TYR A 63 -3.30 -20.22 4.75
C TYR A 63 -3.31 -18.70 4.54
N VAL A 64 -2.13 -18.07 4.56
CA VAL A 64 -1.99 -16.64 4.25
C VAL A 64 -2.54 -16.33 2.85
N GLY A 65 -2.21 -17.17 1.86
CA GLY A 65 -2.73 -17.00 0.50
C GLY A 65 -4.25 -17.14 0.40
N ILE A 66 -4.87 -18.06 1.17
CA ILE A 66 -6.33 -18.19 1.21
C ILE A 66 -6.98 -16.95 1.81
N VAL A 67 -6.48 -16.48 2.96
CA VAL A 67 -7.04 -15.29 3.62
C VAL A 67 -6.95 -14.09 2.69
N MET A 68 -5.79 -13.88 2.04
CA MET A 68 -5.64 -12.82 1.03
C MET A 68 -6.67 -12.91 -0.10
N LEU A 69 -6.94 -14.10 -0.62
CA LEU A 69 -7.94 -14.30 -1.67
C LEU A 69 -9.36 -14.00 -1.19
N VAL A 70 -9.74 -14.44 0.01
CA VAL A 70 -11.07 -14.16 0.58
C VAL A 70 -11.27 -12.67 0.75
N VAL A 71 -10.30 -11.97 1.33
CA VAL A 71 -10.36 -10.51 1.52
C VAL A 71 -10.40 -9.77 0.18
N THR A 72 -9.61 -10.22 -0.79
CA THR A 72 -9.63 -9.64 -2.15
C THR A 72 -10.98 -9.87 -2.82
N ALA A 73 -11.60 -11.04 -2.67
CA ALA A 73 -12.93 -11.31 -3.20
C ALA A 73 -14.00 -10.40 -2.58
N ILE A 74 -13.98 -10.18 -1.27
CA ILE A 74 -14.88 -9.25 -0.58
C ILE A 74 -14.71 -7.83 -1.13
N ASN A 75 -13.47 -7.36 -1.21
CA ASN A 75 -13.16 -6.02 -1.75
C ASN A 75 -13.55 -5.91 -3.24
N PHE A 76 -13.44 -6.97 -4.01
CA PHE A 76 -13.83 -7.01 -5.43
C PHE A 76 -15.35 -6.91 -5.59
N LEU A 77 -16.12 -7.66 -4.80
CA LEU A 77 -17.56 -7.58 -4.79
C LEU A 77 -18.06 -6.19 -4.37
N ALA A 78 -17.42 -5.59 -3.36
CA ALA A 78 -17.71 -4.22 -2.95
C ALA A 78 -17.42 -3.21 -4.06
N ALA A 79 -16.32 -3.37 -4.80
CA ALA A 79 -15.96 -2.50 -5.93
C ALA A 79 -16.99 -2.61 -7.08
N ILE A 80 -17.45 -3.82 -7.41
CA ILE A 80 -18.52 -4.04 -8.40
C ILE A 80 -19.82 -3.39 -7.94
N TRP A 81 -20.18 -3.58 -6.66
CA TRP A 81 -21.37 -2.95 -6.10
C TRP A 81 -21.31 -1.43 -6.18
N MET A 82 -20.17 -0.82 -5.83
CA MET A 82 -19.95 0.63 -5.99
C MET A 82 -20.08 1.06 -7.44
N PHE A 83 -19.50 0.31 -8.38
CA PHE A 83 -19.57 0.62 -9.81
C PHE A 83 -21.02 0.67 -10.28
N HIS A 84 -21.83 -0.33 -9.97
CA HIS A 84 -23.24 -0.38 -10.39
C HIS A 84 -24.12 0.70 -9.76
N ASN A 85 -23.89 1.02 -8.48
CA ASN A 85 -24.75 1.96 -7.77
C ASN A 85 -24.34 3.43 -7.94
N MET A 86 -23.04 3.71 -8.10
CA MET A 86 -22.54 5.08 -8.15
C MET A 86 -22.32 5.60 -9.56
N THR A 87 -22.15 4.72 -10.53
CA THR A 87 -21.93 5.08 -11.94
C THR A 87 -22.81 4.27 -12.88
N PRO A 88 -24.15 4.29 -12.72
CA PRO A 88 -25.07 3.55 -13.58
C PRO A 88 -25.00 4.00 -15.04
N GLU A 89 -24.50 5.21 -15.27
CA GLU A 89 -24.24 5.77 -16.61
C GLU A 89 -23.09 5.07 -17.35
N LEU A 90 -22.17 4.44 -16.63
CA LEU A 90 -21.02 3.75 -17.25
C LEU A 90 -21.40 2.29 -17.56
N LYS A 91 -21.32 1.95 -18.82
CA LYS A 91 -21.58 0.59 -19.30
C LYS A 91 -20.30 -0.04 -19.82
N VAL A 92 -20.05 -1.28 -19.38
CA VAL A 92 -18.95 -2.10 -19.91
C VAL A 92 -19.49 -2.96 -21.05
N GLU A 93 -19.29 -2.51 -22.27
CA GLU A 93 -19.73 -3.21 -23.47
C GLU A 93 -18.55 -3.50 -24.40
N ARG A 94 -18.50 -4.71 -24.97
CA ARG A 94 -17.45 -5.07 -25.94
C ARG A 94 -17.39 -4.16 -27.15
N LYS A 95 -18.53 -3.57 -27.53
CA LYS A 95 -18.63 -2.63 -28.66
C LYS A 95 -17.88 -1.32 -28.43
N LEU A 96 -17.62 -0.94 -27.16
CA LEU A 96 -16.90 0.26 -26.78
C LEU A 96 -15.37 0.05 -26.78
N PHE A 97 -14.89 -1.14 -27.09
CA PHE A 97 -13.47 -1.41 -27.23
C PHE A 97 -12.87 -0.61 -28.37
N SER A 98 -11.87 0.21 -28.07
CA SER A 98 -11.14 1.03 -29.03
C SER A 98 -9.63 0.83 -28.86
N MET A 99 -8.95 0.46 -29.93
CA MET A 99 -7.50 0.32 -29.93
C MET A 99 -6.78 1.66 -29.70
N ASP A 100 -7.40 2.77 -30.10
CA ASP A 100 -6.84 4.10 -29.83
C ASP A 100 -6.92 4.47 -28.35
N ALA A 101 -8.00 4.07 -27.66
CA ALA A 101 -8.08 4.21 -26.21
C ALA A 101 -7.02 3.36 -25.51
N VAL A 102 -6.79 2.12 -25.95
CA VAL A 102 -5.72 1.25 -25.43
C VAL A 102 -4.36 1.89 -25.62
N LYS A 103 -4.04 2.41 -26.82
CA LYS A 103 -2.77 3.10 -27.09
C LYS A 103 -2.56 4.31 -26.17
N LYS A 104 -3.60 5.13 -25.96
CA LYS A 104 -3.53 6.28 -25.05
C LYS A 104 -3.29 5.85 -23.60
N LEU A 105 -4.00 4.81 -23.13
CA LEU A 105 -3.82 4.27 -21.77
C LEU A 105 -2.42 3.69 -21.57
N VAL A 106 -1.92 2.92 -22.53
CA VAL A 106 -0.56 2.36 -22.50
C VAL A 106 0.47 3.48 -22.55
N GLY A 107 0.30 4.47 -23.43
CA GLY A 107 1.21 5.61 -23.53
C GLY A 107 1.33 6.40 -22.23
N ASN A 108 0.21 6.66 -21.54
CA ASN A 108 0.20 7.34 -20.25
C ASN A 108 0.68 6.43 -19.11
N GLY A 109 0.37 5.14 -19.18
CA GLY A 109 0.72 4.16 -18.16
C GLY A 109 2.19 3.73 -18.18
N ILE A 110 2.87 3.80 -19.34
CA ILE A 110 4.25 3.30 -19.47
C ILE A 110 5.23 4.06 -18.58
N TRP A 111 5.07 5.37 -18.45
CA TRP A 111 5.91 6.19 -17.57
C TRP A 111 5.68 5.84 -16.10
N ASN A 112 4.44 5.64 -15.69
CA ASN A 112 4.12 5.17 -14.33
C ASN A 112 4.67 3.77 -14.09
N SER A 113 4.64 2.89 -15.08
CA SER A 113 5.22 1.55 -14.98
C SER A 113 6.75 1.59 -14.84
N ILE A 114 7.44 2.42 -15.62
CA ILE A 114 8.89 2.61 -15.52
C ILE A 114 9.25 3.18 -14.14
N ASN A 115 8.53 4.19 -13.68
CA ASN A 115 8.74 4.75 -12.35
C ASN A 115 8.51 3.70 -11.24
N SER A 116 7.43 2.94 -11.33
CA SER A 116 7.13 1.86 -10.38
C SER A 116 8.18 0.75 -10.40
N LEU A 117 8.71 0.41 -11.56
CA LEU A 117 9.85 -0.51 -11.68
C LEU A 117 11.09 0.07 -10.98
N GLY A 118 11.40 1.34 -11.19
CA GLY A 118 12.50 2.02 -10.50
C GLY A 118 12.35 1.97 -8.98
N VAL A 119 11.18 2.30 -8.46
CA VAL A 119 10.87 2.23 -7.02
C VAL A 119 10.99 0.78 -6.50
N THR A 120 10.44 -0.19 -7.24
CA THR A 120 10.48 -1.61 -6.85
C THR A 120 11.91 -2.15 -6.84
N LEU A 121 12.70 -1.82 -7.85
CA LEU A 121 14.11 -2.18 -7.90
C LEU A 121 14.88 -1.53 -6.76
N ASN A 122 14.71 -0.23 -6.55
CA ASN A 122 15.40 0.48 -5.46
C ASN A 122 15.06 -0.10 -4.09
N SER A 123 13.80 -0.42 -3.83
CA SER A 123 13.38 -1.00 -2.54
C SER A 123 13.71 -2.48 -2.39
N GLY A 124 13.84 -3.24 -3.49
CA GLY A 124 14.11 -4.67 -3.48
C GLY A 124 15.59 -5.05 -3.61
N LEU A 125 16.39 -4.21 -4.27
CA LEU A 125 17.82 -4.47 -4.50
C LEU A 125 18.60 -4.62 -3.19
N ASP A 126 18.29 -3.83 -2.17
CA ASP A 126 18.96 -3.93 -0.88
C ASP A 126 18.79 -5.32 -0.24
N LEU A 127 17.57 -5.88 -0.28
CA LEU A 127 17.30 -7.22 0.24
C LEU A 127 17.98 -8.30 -0.60
N LEU A 128 18.02 -8.11 -1.92
CA LEU A 128 18.69 -9.03 -2.83
C LEU A 128 20.21 -9.02 -2.62
N VAL A 129 20.82 -7.84 -2.54
CA VAL A 129 22.24 -7.66 -2.26
C VAL A 129 22.60 -8.22 -0.90
N THR A 130 21.78 -7.93 0.12
CA THR A 130 21.97 -8.46 1.47
C THR A 130 21.89 -9.99 1.49
N ASN A 131 20.96 -10.60 0.76
CA ASN A 131 20.84 -12.05 0.67
C ASN A 131 22.03 -12.70 -0.05
N LEU A 132 22.64 -12.01 -0.99
CA LEU A 132 23.80 -12.52 -1.76
C LEU A 132 25.13 -12.34 -1.02
N LEU A 133 25.29 -11.24 -0.28
CA LEU A 133 26.58 -10.84 0.31
C LEU A 133 26.66 -11.06 1.82
N LEU A 134 25.53 -11.17 2.50
CA LEU A 134 25.46 -11.28 3.95
C LEU A 134 24.80 -12.59 4.38
N THR A 135 24.70 -12.78 5.69
CA THR A 135 24.08 -13.96 6.29
C THR A 135 22.54 -13.85 6.29
N ASN A 136 21.86 -15.01 6.38
CA ASN A 136 20.40 -15.06 6.50
C ASN A 136 19.87 -14.29 7.73
N LEU A 137 20.66 -14.24 8.82
CA LEU A 137 20.30 -13.48 10.03
C LEU A 137 20.29 -11.98 9.74
N GLN A 138 21.34 -11.47 9.11
CA GLN A 138 21.47 -10.05 8.75
C GLN A 138 20.41 -9.63 7.72
N MET A 139 20.12 -10.48 6.74
CA MET A 139 19.00 -10.26 5.81
C MET A 139 17.68 -10.16 6.56
N GLY A 140 17.44 -11.03 7.55
CA GLY A 140 16.24 -10.96 8.40
C GLY A 140 16.14 -9.65 9.17
N GLN A 141 17.24 -9.17 9.75
CA GLN A 141 17.29 -7.88 10.47
C GLN A 141 16.98 -6.69 9.54
N ILE A 142 17.55 -6.66 8.35
CA ILE A 142 17.24 -5.62 7.35
C ILE A 142 15.78 -5.70 6.89
N ALA A 143 15.23 -6.89 6.69
CA ALA A 143 13.82 -7.06 6.33
C ALA A 143 12.86 -6.52 7.41
N ILE A 144 13.16 -6.76 8.68
CA ILE A 144 12.41 -6.21 9.83
C ILE A 144 12.47 -4.68 9.82
N THR A 145 13.66 -4.12 9.68
CA THR A 145 13.88 -2.66 9.61
C THR A 145 13.08 -2.03 8.46
N LYS A 146 13.13 -2.63 7.28
CA LYS A 146 12.34 -2.18 6.11
C LYS A 146 10.83 -2.29 6.32
N THR A 147 10.36 -3.27 7.08
CA THR A 147 8.94 -3.38 7.42
C THR A 147 8.45 -2.16 8.20
N ILE A 148 9.20 -1.71 9.20
CA ILE A 148 8.86 -0.50 9.96
C ILE A 148 8.91 0.74 9.08
N ALA A 149 9.97 0.91 8.27
CA ALA A 149 10.07 2.01 7.33
C ALA A 149 8.89 2.05 6.33
N SER A 150 8.44 0.90 5.84
CA SER A 150 7.28 0.80 4.94
C SER A 150 5.96 1.16 5.62
N ILE A 151 5.80 0.85 6.92
CA ILE A 151 4.63 1.27 7.70
C ILE A 151 4.59 2.80 7.79
N PHE A 152 5.71 3.45 8.10
CA PHE A 152 5.80 4.92 8.16
C PHE A 152 5.47 5.57 6.82
N SER A 153 6.07 5.09 5.73
CA SER A 153 5.77 5.57 4.38
C SER A 153 4.29 5.38 4.02
N SER A 154 3.68 4.29 4.46
CA SER A 154 2.25 4.04 4.23
C SER A 154 1.36 5.01 5.01
N LEU A 155 1.73 5.34 6.25
CA LEU A 155 1.02 6.35 7.04
C LEU A 155 1.11 7.73 6.40
N GLU A 156 2.30 8.14 5.94
CA GLU A 156 2.49 9.40 5.22
C GLU A 156 1.66 9.45 3.93
N ALA A 157 1.68 8.38 3.14
CA ALA A 157 0.88 8.28 1.92
C ALA A 157 -0.63 8.40 2.21
N MET A 158 -1.12 7.78 3.29
CA MET A 158 -2.53 7.89 3.71
C MET A 158 -2.93 9.32 4.04
N LEU A 159 -2.04 10.10 4.64
CA LEU A 159 -2.28 11.50 4.98
C LEU A 159 -2.27 12.41 3.75
N CYS A 160 -1.42 12.10 2.76
CA CYS A 160 -1.31 12.88 1.52
C CYS A 160 -2.42 12.59 0.51
N GLN A 161 -2.95 11.36 0.48
CA GLN A 161 -3.96 10.93 -0.50
C GLN A 161 -5.20 11.86 -0.62
N PRO A 162 -5.81 12.37 0.46
CA PRO A 162 -6.98 13.23 0.36
C PRO A 162 -6.73 14.57 -0.35
N PHE A 163 -5.47 15.05 -0.33
CA PHE A 163 -5.12 16.31 -0.98
C PHE A 163 -4.93 16.17 -2.49
N GLN A 164 -4.65 14.97 -2.98
CA GLN A 164 -4.38 14.74 -4.40
C GLN A 164 -5.52 15.22 -5.33
N PRO A 165 -6.81 14.87 -5.11
CA PRO A 165 -7.90 15.34 -5.95
C PRO A 165 -8.13 16.86 -5.82
N LEU A 166 -7.88 17.45 -4.65
CA LEU A 166 -8.00 18.91 -4.44
C LEU A 166 -6.95 19.64 -5.28
N LEU A 167 -5.68 19.27 -5.16
CA LEU A 167 -4.57 19.84 -5.92
C LEU A 167 -4.78 19.71 -7.42
N LEU A 168 -5.27 18.55 -7.90
CA LEU A 168 -5.57 18.34 -9.31
C LEU A 168 -6.69 19.26 -9.79
N LYS A 169 -7.72 19.47 -8.99
CA LYS A 169 -8.83 20.38 -9.32
C LYS A 169 -8.32 21.81 -9.42
N SER A 170 -7.65 22.33 -8.40
CA SER A 170 -7.12 23.69 -8.37
C SER A 170 -6.12 23.95 -9.51
N TYR A 171 -5.33 22.93 -9.88
CA TYR A 171 -4.45 22.99 -11.04
C TYR A 171 -5.22 23.07 -12.36
N SER A 172 -6.28 22.25 -12.54
CA SER A 172 -7.10 22.23 -13.76
C SER A 172 -7.89 23.53 -13.94
N ASP A 173 -8.32 24.13 -12.82
CA ASP A 173 -9.05 25.41 -12.81
C ASP A 173 -8.11 26.63 -12.97
N ASN A 174 -6.79 26.40 -13.14
CA ASN A 174 -5.75 27.44 -13.20
C ASN A 174 -5.76 28.41 -11.99
N ASN A 175 -6.28 27.97 -10.85
CA ASN A 175 -6.33 28.78 -9.63
C ASN A 175 -5.05 28.59 -8.81
N LYS A 176 -4.03 29.40 -9.14
CA LYS A 176 -2.70 29.30 -8.51
C LYS A 176 -2.70 29.60 -7.00
N GLU A 177 -3.53 30.53 -6.57
CA GLU A 177 -3.62 30.93 -5.16
C GLU A 177 -4.16 29.77 -4.32
N GLN A 178 -5.30 29.21 -4.72
CA GLN A 178 -5.89 28.05 -4.06
C GLN A 178 -4.97 26.83 -4.10
N LEU A 179 -4.30 26.59 -5.23
CA LEU A 179 -3.32 25.50 -5.38
C LEU A 179 -2.17 25.63 -4.35
N LEU A 180 -1.65 26.83 -4.17
CA LEU A 180 -0.58 27.09 -3.20
C LEU A 180 -1.05 26.90 -1.76
N ASP A 181 -2.27 27.31 -1.42
CA ASP A 181 -2.80 27.17 -0.08
C ASP A 181 -3.09 25.69 0.25
N GLU A 182 -3.66 24.94 -0.68
CA GLU A 182 -3.87 23.50 -0.54
C GLU A 182 -2.54 22.74 -0.44
N LEU A 183 -1.52 23.15 -1.20
CA LEU A 183 -0.18 22.58 -1.11
C LEU A 183 0.46 22.86 0.27
N LYS A 184 0.40 24.10 0.76
CA LYS A 184 0.89 24.46 2.10
C LYS A 184 0.18 23.66 3.19
N MET A 185 -1.15 23.54 3.08
CA MET A 185 -1.95 22.76 4.03
C MET A 185 -1.53 21.29 4.03
N SER A 186 -1.37 20.69 2.85
CA SER A 186 -0.91 19.31 2.70
C SER A 186 0.47 19.10 3.34
N VAL A 187 1.44 19.99 3.05
CA VAL A 187 2.80 19.90 3.61
C VAL A 187 2.80 20.07 5.13
N ASN A 188 2.02 21.02 5.66
CA ASN A 188 1.96 21.27 7.10
C ASN A 188 1.35 20.06 7.85
N ILE A 189 0.22 19.52 7.36
CA ILE A 189 -0.44 18.38 7.98
C ILE A 189 0.46 17.14 7.90
N SER A 190 0.98 16.82 6.73
CA SER A 190 1.87 15.68 6.55
C SER A 190 3.13 15.82 7.39
N GLY A 191 3.73 17.00 7.42
CA GLY A 191 4.91 17.28 8.22
C GLY A 191 4.68 17.13 9.72
N PHE A 192 3.53 17.61 10.23
CA PHE A 192 3.17 17.45 11.64
C PHE A 192 3.03 15.97 12.01
N PHE A 193 2.27 15.20 11.25
CA PHE A 193 2.09 13.78 11.53
C PHE A 193 3.37 12.96 11.34
N SER A 194 4.18 13.28 10.35
CA SER A 194 5.49 12.65 10.17
C SER A 194 6.40 12.92 11.37
N ALA A 195 6.43 14.17 11.86
CA ALA A 195 7.20 14.53 13.04
C ALA A 195 6.70 13.80 14.29
N LEU A 196 5.38 13.69 14.47
CA LEU A 196 4.76 12.96 15.59
C LEU A 196 5.11 11.46 15.54
N THR A 197 4.98 10.84 14.37
CA THR A 197 5.32 9.41 14.17
C THR A 197 6.79 9.16 14.46
N PHE A 198 7.66 10.04 14.00
CA PHE A 198 9.09 9.95 14.24
C PHE A 198 9.45 10.13 15.73
N ALA A 199 8.91 11.16 16.38
CA ALA A 199 9.13 11.37 17.82
C ALA A 199 8.61 10.18 18.65
N GLY A 200 7.45 9.63 18.27
CA GLY A 200 6.90 8.43 18.89
C GLY A 200 7.82 7.20 18.75
N PHE A 201 8.35 6.98 17.56
CA PHE A 201 9.30 5.88 17.34
C PHE A 201 10.63 6.10 18.08
N PHE A 202 11.16 7.32 18.09
CA PHE A 202 12.38 7.63 18.85
C PHE A 202 12.18 7.39 20.34
N SER A 203 11.02 7.71 20.89
CA SER A 203 10.75 7.55 22.32
C SER A 203 10.41 6.11 22.71
N LEU A 204 9.67 5.40 21.88
CA LEU A 204 9.08 4.10 22.22
C LEU A 204 9.60 2.93 21.38
N GLY A 205 10.44 3.17 20.38
CA GLY A 205 10.85 2.16 19.40
C GLY A 205 11.60 0.97 20.00
N GLN A 206 12.45 1.19 21.01
CA GLN A 206 13.11 0.09 21.72
C GLN A 206 12.09 -0.77 22.48
N LEU A 207 11.12 -0.13 23.16
CA LEU A 207 10.05 -0.85 23.86
C LEU A 207 9.18 -1.62 22.85
N PHE A 208 8.86 -1.00 21.72
CA PHE A 208 8.13 -1.66 20.65
C PHE A 208 8.84 -2.91 20.16
N TYR A 209 10.14 -2.86 19.88
CA TYR A 209 10.90 -4.03 19.44
C TYR A 209 10.99 -5.12 20.53
N LYS A 210 11.12 -4.73 21.82
CA LYS A 210 11.08 -5.68 22.93
C LYS A 210 9.78 -6.47 23.02
N LEU A 211 8.66 -5.81 22.71
CA LEU A 211 7.33 -6.45 22.73
C LEU A 211 7.08 -7.28 21.48
N TRP A 212 7.55 -6.80 20.31
CA TRP A 212 7.26 -7.43 19.02
C TRP A 212 8.18 -8.62 18.73
N ILE A 213 9.47 -8.48 18.93
CA ILE A 213 10.48 -9.49 18.60
C ILE A 213 11.58 -9.60 19.66
N PRO A 214 11.24 -10.04 20.87
CA PRO A 214 12.12 -9.99 22.04
C PRO A 214 13.44 -10.77 21.89
N ASN A 215 13.49 -11.73 20.94
CA ASN A 215 14.64 -12.62 20.72
C ASN A 215 15.66 -12.10 19.70
N GLN A 216 15.54 -10.84 19.27
CA GLN A 216 16.46 -10.20 18.32
C GLN A 216 17.33 -9.14 19.00
N ASP A 217 18.39 -8.71 18.33
CA ASP A 217 19.20 -7.58 18.78
C ASP A 217 18.44 -6.26 18.60
N ILE A 218 17.82 -5.82 19.69
CA ILE A 218 16.91 -4.67 19.71
C ILE A 218 17.65 -3.36 19.45
N GLU A 219 18.88 -3.22 20.00
CA GLU A 219 19.67 -1.99 19.81
C GLU A 219 20.07 -1.81 18.35
N LEU A 220 20.52 -2.90 17.71
CA LEU A 220 20.86 -2.91 16.30
C LEU A 220 19.63 -2.59 15.42
N LEU A 221 18.50 -3.24 15.66
CA LEU A 221 17.27 -3.01 14.89
C LEU A 221 16.76 -1.57 15.04
N TYR A 222 16.80 -1.04 16.25
CA TYR A 222 16.42 0.35 16.51
C TYR A 222 17.35 1.34 15.78
N ALA A 223 18.66 1.13 15.87
CA ALA A 223 19.66 1.97 15.18
C ALA A 223 19.50 1.90 13.65
N LEU A 224 19.36 0.71 13.07
CA LEU A 224 19.14 0.52 11.64
C LEU A 224 17.87 1.20 11.15
N THR A 225 16.78 1.14 11.93
CA THR A 225 15.52 1.80 11.57
C THR A 225 15.66 3.32 11.64
N ALA A 226 16.31 3.86 12.64
CA ALA A 226 16.57 5.28 12.76
C ALA A 226 17.40 5.82 11.57
N VAL A 227 18.44 5.09 11.16
CA VAL A 227 19.27 5.43 9.99
C VAL A 227 18.46 5.33 8.70
N SER A 228 17.71 4.24 8.50
CA SER A 228 16.89 4.03 7.31
C SER A 228 15.85 5.15 7.14
N TYR A 229 15.25 5.62 8.23
CA TYR A 229 14.27 6.70 8.20
C TYR A 229 14.91 8.05 7.81
N THR A 230 16.08 8.36 8.34
CA THR A 230 16.79 9.61 7.98
C THR A 230 17.23 9.61 6.52
N HIS A 231 17.63 8.47 5.98
CA HIS A 231 18.01 8.31 4.58
C HIS A 231 16.81 8.44 3.61
N LEU A 232 15.66 7.88 3.98
CA LEU A 232 14.42 7.98 3.17
C LEU A 232 13.90 9.41 3.05
N ARG A 233 14.19 10.28 4.04
CA ARG A 233 13.76 11.69 4.03
C ARG A 233 14.72 12.61 3.26
N ALA A 234 15.91 12.16 2.93
CA ALA A 234 16.91 12.95 2.19
C ALA A 234 16.72 12.86 0.66
N HIS A 235 15.84 12.01 0.17
CA HIS A 235 15.45 11.83 -1.23
C HIS A 235 13.95 12.08 -1.42
#